data_99c66f52db25e709ed2085db46a21b0e
#
_entry.id   99c66f52db25e709ed2085db46a21b0e
#
_cell.length_a   1.000
_cell.length_b   1.000
_cell.length_c   1.000
_cell.angle_alpha   90.00
_cell.angle_beta   90.00
_cell.angle_gamma   90.00
#
_symmetry.space_group_name_H-M   'P 1'
#
loop_
_entity.id
_entity.type
_entity.pdbx_description
1 polymer ?
#
loop_
_entity_poly.entity_id
_entity_poly.type
_entity_poly.pdbx_seq_one_letter_code
_entity_poly.pdbx_strand_id
1 'polypeptide(L)'
;MRGIFVSLVATLGLVAAAMAGTTGMAGMAAAAKPADAGDWAMNATIIEACSCPMFCQCYFNAGPSGHEGHEGHAGGHFCKFNNAYRVNHGHYGAVKLDGAKFWGSGDLGGDFSTGKMDWIVVTFDKSVTPEQRDAIGKIMGAVYPVEWGSFKTAEGTMEWTAGKDTAWAKLDGGKTAEVKLHRPETAANGAGDVVIKNLKYWGTPRNTGFVLMPNEIEAYHAGDKPFEYKGTNGFMITFDITSKDVPPAAPAKAS
;
A
#
# COMPACT_ATOMS: atom_id res chain seq x y z
N MET A 1 -42.22 2.09 70.91
CA MET A 1 -42.69 0.71 70.72
C MET A 1 -41.86 0.13 69.51
N ARG A 2 -41.10 -0.84 69.88
CA ARG A 2 -40.42 -1.89 69.07
C ARG A 2 -40.12 -1.62 67.61
N GLY A 3 -38.83 -1.29 67.36
CA GLY A 3 -38.20 -1.36 66.07
C GLY A 3 -37.67 -2.76 65.74
N ILE A 4 -37.77 -3.17 64.50
CA ILE A 4 -37.20 -4.41 63.99
C ILE A 4 -36.00 -4.03 63.17
N PHE A 5 -34.80 -4.47 63.59
CA PHE A 5 -33.59 -4.43 62.82
C PHE A 5 -33.61 -5.56 61.80
N VAL A 6 -33.42 -5.23 60.50
CA VAL A 6 -33.15 -6.21 59.49
C VAL A 6 -31.69 -5.95 58.99
N SER A 7 -30.85 -6.89 59.35
CA SER A 7 -29.45 -6.93 58.82
C SER A 7 -29.42 -7.32 57.34
N LEU A 8 -28.90 -6.46 56.51
CA LEU A 8 -28.62 -6.76 55.12
C LEU A 8 -27.16 -7.17 55.02
N VAL A 9 -26.93 -8.45 54.74
CA VAL A 9 -25.59 -8.99 54.41
C VAL A 9 -25.24 -8.62 52.97
N ALA A 10 -24.25 -7.75 52.81
CA ALA A 10 -23.69 -7.40 51.50
C ALA A 10 -22.65 -8.46 51.08
N THR A 11 -23.03 -9.28 50.13
CA THR A 11 -22.07 -10.16 49.43
C THR A 11 -21.26 -9.33 48.41
N LEU A 12 -20.00 -9.18 48.68
CA LEU A 12 -19.03 -8.61 47.73
C LEU A 12 -18.83 -9.62 46.58
N GLY A 13 -19.41 -9.35 45.43
CA GLY A 13 -19.08 -10.02 44.18
C GLY A 13 -17.80 -9.45 43.61
N LEU A 14 -16.73 -10.24 43.60
CA LEU A 14 -15.48 -9.92 42.91
C LEU A 14 -15.73 -10.01 41.40
N VAL A 15 -15.84 -8.87 40.72
CA VAL A 15 -15.83 -8.82 39.27
C VAL A 15 -14.35 -8.80 38.85
N ALA A 16 -13.84 -9.94 38.38
CA ALA A 16 -12.57 -10.02 37.70
C ALA A 16 -12.70 -9.36 36.33
N ALA A 17 -12.20 -8.13 36.19
CA ALA A 17 -12.04 -7.48 34.92
C ALA A 17 -10.89 -8.21 34.15
N ALA A 18 -11.26 -9.00 33.15
CA ALA A 18 -10.33 -9.53 32.18
C ALA A 18 -9.79 -8.35 31.36
N MET A 19 -8.61 -7.89 31.69
CA MET A 19 -7.82 -7.01 30.82
C MET A 19 -7.45 -7.82 29.60
N ALA A 20 -8.16 -7.59 28.48
CA ALA A 20 -7.71 -8.02 27.17
C ALA A 20 -6.44 -7.22 26.85
N GLY A 21 -5.29 -7.87 27.04
CA GLY A 21 -4.00 -7.35 26.63
C GLY A 21 -4.01 -7.14 25.12
N THR A 22 -4.02 -5.89 24.67
CA THR A 22 -3.61 -5.52 23.32
C THR A 22 -2.12 -5.82 23.23
N THR A 23 -1.77 -6.99 22.73
CA THR A 23 -0.42 -7.28 22.27
C THR A 23 -0.15 -6.35 21.09
N GLY A 24 0.47 -5.21 21.39
CA GLY A 24 1.06 -4.35 20.40
C GLY A 24 2.09 -5.17 19.62
N MET A 25 1.85 -5.37 18.33
CA MET A 25 2.87 -5.89 17.42
C MET A 25 3.96 -4.83 17.30
N ALA A 26 4.95 -4.91 18.18
CA ALA A 26 6.15 -4.12 18.10
C ALA A 26 6.95 -4.57 16.88
N GLY A 27 7.27 -3.59 16.03
CA GLY A 27 8.44 -3.63 15.18
C GLY A 27 8.43 -4.69 14.09
N MET A 28 7.85 -4.38 12.91
CA MET A 28 8.41 -4.95 11.70
C MET A 28 9.68 -4.17 11.37
N ALA A 29 10.77 -4.55 12.03
CA ALA A 29 12.11 -4.22 11.61
C ALA A 29 12.33 -4.72 10.18
N ALA A 30 13.23 -4.03 9.45
CA ALA A 30 13.69 -4.30 8.10
C ALA A 30 13.28 -5.66 7.55
N ALA A 31 12.64 -5.69 6.37
CA ALA A 31 12.16 -6.89 5.72
C ALA A 31 13.29 -7.94 5.57
N ALA A 32 13.53 -8.69 6.63
CA ALA A 32 14.34 -9.90 6.56
C ALA A 32 13.63 -10.84 5.60
N LYS A 33 14.34 -11.27 4.55
CA LYS A 33 13.89 -12.34 3.66
C LYS A 33 13.29 -13.46 4.52
N PRO A 34 12.09 -13.95 4.22
CA PRO A 34 11.54 -15.11 4.90
C PRO A 34 12.53 -16.28 4.72
N ALA A 35 13.10 -16.74 5.81
CA ALA A 35 14.12 -17.82 5.79
C ALA A 35 13.58 -19.17 5.27
N ASP A 36 12.26 -19.26 5.03
CA ASP A 36 11.54 -20.47 4.59
C ASP A 36 10.46 -20.15 3.54
N ALA A 37 10.71 -19.17 2.68
CA ALA A 37 9.81 -18.93 1.58
C ALA A 37 9.95 -20.06 0.55
N GLY A 38 9.09 -21.05 0.65
CA GLY A 38 8.83 -21.99 -0.43
C GLY A 38 8.60 -21.25 -1.76
N ASP A 39 8.31 -21.99 -2.80
CA ASP A 39 7.97 -21.40 -4.11
C ASP A 39 6.81 -20.41 -3.97
N TRP A 40 7.01 -19.18 -4.46
CA TRP A 40 5.98 -18.14 -4.51
C TRP A 40 6.12 -17.30 -5.78
N ALA A 41 5.00 -16.81 -6.24
CA ALA A 41 4.94 -15.91 -7.39
C ALA A 41 3.77 -14.94 -7.24
N MET A 42 3.90 -13.75 -7.82
CA MET A 42 2.83 -12.78 -7.91
C MET A 42 2.91 -12.03 -9.24
N ASN A 43 1.80 -12.07 -9.97
CA ASN A 43 1.50 -11.14 -11.05
C ASN A 43 0.37 -10.24 -10.60
N ALA A 44 0.60 -8.94 -10.55
CA ALA A 44 -0.39 -7.98 -10.09
C ALA A 44 -0.45 -6.76 -10.99
N THR A 45 -1.64 -6.20 -11.15
CA THR A 45 -1.87 -4.91 -11.81
C THR A 45 -2.14 -3.84 -10.76
N ILE A 46 -1.55 -2.68 -10.98
CA ILE A 46 -1.61 -1.53 -10.09
C ILE A 46 -2.30 -0.38 -10.80
N ILE A 47 -3.23 0.27 -10.12
CA ILE A 47 -3.66 1.64 -10.41
C ILE A 47 -2.83 2.50 -9.48
N GLU A 48 -1.83 3.19 -10.02
CA GLU A 48 -0.88 4.00 -9.27
C GLU A 48 -1.15 5.48 -9.52
N ALA A 49 -1.22 6.27 -8.45
CA ALA A 49 -1.25 7.72 -8.52
C ALA A 49 -0.29 8.30 -7.49
N CYS A 50 0.32 9.43 -7.79
CA CYS A 50 1.18 10.15 -6.87
C CYS A 50 1.12 11.67 -7.05
N SER A 51 1.48 12.39 -6.00
CA SER A 51 1.49 13.85 -5.92
C SER A 51 2.44 14.54 -6.90
N CYS A 52 3.39 13.81 -7.48
CA CYS A 52 4.38 14.38 -8.40
C CYS A 52 3.75 14.83 -9.72
N PRO A 53 4.31 15.85 -10.40
CA PRO A 53 3.96 16.16 -11.78
C PRO A 53 4.15 14.95 -12.70
N MET A 54 3.54 15.01 -13.89
CA MET A 54 3.64 13.93 -14.88
C MET A 54 5.08 13.54 -15.18
N PHE A 55 5.24 12.24 -15.50
CA PHE A 55 6.46 11.46 -15.63
C PHE A 55 7.23 11.25 -14.32
N CYS A 56 6.56 11.33 -13.20
CA CYS A 56 7.05 11.05 -11.85
C CYS A 56 8.57 10.78 -11.79
N GLN A 57 9.37 11.81 -11.59
CA GLN A 57 10.85 11.68 -11.62
C GLN A 57 11.42 10.70 -10.59
N CYS A 58 10.60 10.27 -9.62
CA CYS A 58 10.96 9.25 -8.64
C CYS A 58 11.51 7.98 -9.27
N TYR A 59 11.01 7.60 -10.44
CA TYR A 59 11.50 6.42 -11.17
C TYR A 59 12.81 6.67 -11.92
N PHE A 60 13.24 7.92 -12.06
CA PHE A 60 14.47 8.31 -12.74
C PHE A 60 15.52 8.86 -11.79
N ASN A 61 15.11 9.30 -10.60
CA ASN A 61 15.96 9.89 -9.57
C ASN A 61 15.63 9.28 -8.20
N ALA A 62 16.53 9.49 -7.24
CA ALA A 62 16.37 9.03 -5.88
C ALA A 62 15.48 9.94 -5.02
N GLY A 63 14.97 11.02 -5.55
CA GLY A 63 14.15 11.99 -4.82
C GLY A 63 12.90 12.41 -5.59
N PRO A 64 11.86 12.89 -4.88
CA PRO A 64 10.65 13.42 -5.50
C PRO A 64 10.87 14.78 -6.14
N SER A 65 9.93 15.17 -6.99
CA SER A 65 9.84 16.54 -7.49
C SER A 65 9.62 17.52 -6.34
N GLY A 66 10.15 18.76 -6.48
CA GLY A 66 9.72 19.86 -5.64
C GLY A 66 8.25 20.19 -5.91
N HIS A 67 7.51 20.47 -4.85
CA HIS A 67 6.13 20.94 -4.91
C HIS A 67 6.10 22.40 -4.49
N GLU A 68 5.49 23.25 -5.32
CA GLU A 68 5.16 24.62 -4.90
C GLU A 68 4.03 24.57 -3.89
N GLY A 69 4.08 25.46 -2.89
CA GLY A 69 2.98 25.58 -1.93
C GLY A 69 1.73 26.12 -2.62
N HIS A 70 0.66 25.36 -2.61
CA HIS A 70 -0.68 25.78 -3.03
C HIS A 70 -1.59 25.88 -1.80
N GLU A 71 -2.73 26.51 -1.92
CA GLU A 71 -3.67 26.73 -0.83
C GLU A 71 -3.91 25.44 -0.02
N GLY A 72 -3.46 25.45 1.24
CA GLY A 72 -3.60 24.34 2.18
C GLY A 72 -2.44 23.33 2.23
N HIS A 73 -1.42 23.43 1.36
CA HIS A 73 -0.23 22.55 1.39
C HIS A 73 1.06 23.35 1.45
N ALA A 74 1.91 23.04 2.43
CA ALA A 74 3.28 23.56 2.45
C ALA A 74 4.05 23.03 1.25
N GLY A 75 4.80 23.89 0.56
CA GLY A 75 5.76 23.49 -0.45
C GLY A 75 6.85 22.60 0.16
N GLY A 76 7.47 21.73 -0.63
CA GLY A 76 8.52 20.83 -0.17
C GLY A 76 8.80 19.67 -1.12
N HIS A 77 9.72 18.81 -0.72
CA HIS A 77 10.01 17.57 -1.42
C HIS A 77 9.29 16.42 -0.67
N PHE A 78 8.32 15.81 -1.31
CA PHE A 78 7.57 14.65 -0.81
C PHE A 78 7.00 13.86 -1.98
N CYS A 79 6.68 12.59 -1.77
CA CYS A 79 6.01 11.76 -2.76
C CYS A 79 4.86 11.01 -2.09
N LYS A 80 3.72 11.68 -1.96
CA LYS A 80 2.49 11.06 -1.48
C LYS A 80 1.89 10.23 -2.60
N PHE A 81 1.40 9.05 -2.26
CA PHE A 81 0.94 8.10 -3.27
C PHE A 81 -0.26 7.28 -2.80
N ASN A 82 -1.01 6.80 -3.77
CA ASN A 82 -2.02 5.76 -3.63
C ASN A 82 -1.78 4.69 -4.70
N ASN A 83 -1.55 3.46 -4.26
CA ASN A 83 -1.33 2.30 -5.11
C ASN A 83 -2.39 1.24 -4.83
N ALA A 84 -3.33 1.07 -5.76
CA ALA A 84 -4.41 0.09 -5.65
C ALA A 84 -4.07 -1.17 -6.46
N TYR A 85 -3.82 -2.28 -5.77
CA TYR A 85 -3.38 -3.55 -6.36
C TYR A 85 -4.54 -4.52 -6.54
N ARG A 86 -4.47 -5.28 -7.65
CA ARG A 86 -5.21 -6.50 -7.84
C ARG A 86 -4.25 -7.59 -8.30
N VAL A 87 -4.20 -8.69 -7.57
CA VAL A 87 -3.44 -9.87 -7.97
C VAL A 87 -4.19 -10.56 -9.11
N ASN A 88 -3.53 -10.70 -10.25
CA ASN A 88 -4.09 -11.40 -11.42
C ASN A 88 -3.99 -12.91 -11.21
N HIS A 89 -2.80 -13.37 -10.84
CA HIS A 89 -2.52 -14.73 -10.40
C HIS A 89 -1.30 -14.73 -9.49
N GLY A 90 -1.29 -15.62 -8.53
CA GLY A 90 -0.18 -15.74 -7.60
C GLY A 90 -0.39 -16.79 -6.52
N HIS A 91 0.68 -17.15 -5.85
CA HIS A 91 0.66 -18.07 -4.72
C HIS A 91 1.84 -17.81 -3.78
N TYR A 92 1.71 -18.28 -2.56
CA TYR A 92 2.79 -18.38 -1.58
C TYR A 92 2.71 -19.77 -0.93
N GLY A 93 3.55 -20.70 -1.38
CA GLY A 93 3.36 -22.11 -1.07
C GLY A 93 1.97 -22.59 -1.55
N ALA A 94 1.17 -23.10 -0.62
CA ALA A 94 -0.19 -23.56 -0.90
C ALA A 94 -1.26 -22.44 -0.90
N VAL A 95 -0.91 -21.24 -0.45
CA VAL A 95 -1.86 -20.11 -0.37
C VAL A 95 -2.03 -19.48 -1.73
N LYS A 96 -3.23 -19.56 -2.32
CA LYS A 96 -3.58 -18.89 -3.58
C LYS A 96 -3.87 -17.42 -3.33
N LEU A 97 -3.41 -16.55 -4.24
CA LEU A 97 -3.56 -15.10 -4.14
C LEU A 97 -4.43 -14.50 -5.24
N ASP A 98 -4.92 -15.31 -6.17
CA ASP A 98 -5.69 -14.87 -7.33
C ASP A 98 -6.88 -14.02 -6.91
N GLY A 99 -7.02 -12.83 -7.51
CA GLY A 99 -8.10 -11.90 -7.24
C GLY A 99 -7.98 -11.11 -5.94
N ALA A 100 -6.98 -11.38 -5.10
CA ALA A 100 -6.75 -10.60 -3.89
C ALA A 100 -6.51 -9.12 -4.23
N LYS A 101 -7.10 -8.22 -3.44
CA LYS A 101 -6.95 -6.78 -3.60
C LYS A 101 -6.40 -6.16 -2.33
N PHE A 102 -5.50 -5.21 -2.49
CA PHE A 102 -4.94 -4.44 -1.39
C PHE A 102 -4.50 -3.06 -1.87
N TRP A 103 -4.29 -2.16 -0.94
CA TRP A 103 -4.01 -0.75 -1.22
C TRP A 103 -2.87 -0.25 -0.36
N GLY A 104 -1.94 0.50 -0.93
CA GLY A 104 -0.94 1.25 -0.20
C GLY A 104 -1.21 2.75 -0.33
N SER A 105 -1.40 3.45 0.78
CA SER A 105 -1.37 4.91 0.85
C SER A 105 -0.18 5.33 1.67
N GLY A 106 0.58 6.33 1.21
CA GLY A 106 1.78 6.69 1.94
C GLY A 106 2.49 7.93 1.42
N ASP A 107 3.67 8.16 1.99
CA ASP A 107 4.62 9.16 1.58
C ASP A 107 6.03 8.56 1.58
N LEU A 108 6.73 8.66 0.47
CA LEU A 108 8.11 8.20 0.39
C LEU A 108 9.09 9.16 1.08
N GLY A 109 8.62 10.38 1.43
CA GLY A 109 9.45 11.42 2.00
C GLY A 109 10.27 12.20 0.97
N GLY A 110 11.18 13.03 1.46
CA GLY A 110 11.97 13.96 0.64
C GLY A 110 13.25 13.38 0.04
N ASP A 111 13.74 12.27 0.59
CA ASP A 111 14.93 11.56 0.07
C ASP A 111 14.85 10.09 0.42
N PHE A 112 14.50 9.28 -0.56
CA PHE A 112 14.43 7.83 -0.43
C PHE A 112 15.62 7.07 -1.03
N SER A 113 16.70 7.77 -1.40
CA SER A 113 17.95 7.16 -1.87
C SER A 113 18.60 6.26 -0.81
N THR A 114 18.33 6.56 0.46
CA THR A 114 18.79 5.78 1.61
C THR A 114 18.01 4.48 1.85
N GLY A 115 16.93 4.25 1.11
CA GLY A 115 16.01 3.13 1.35
C GLY A 115 15.08 3.33 2.55
N LYS A 116 15.02 4.55 3.10
CA LYS A 116 14.12 4.91 4.21
C LYS A 116 12.98 5.77 3.71
N MET A 117 11.76 5.33 3.97
CA MET A 117 10.52 5.99 3.59
C MET A 117 9.79 6.50 4.82
N ASP A 118 8.98 7.55 4.65
CA ASP A 118 8.30 8.17 5.79
C ASP A 118 7.22 7.26 6.37
N TRP A 119 6.17 6.97 5.60
CA TRP A 119 5.08 6.17 6.13
C TRP A 119 4.26 5.47 5.04
N ILE A 120 3.63 4.36 5.42
CA ILE A 120 2.65 3.64 4.63
C ILE A 120 1.53 3.08 5.50
N VAL A 121 0.30 3.09 4.96
CA VAL A 121 -0.82 2.30 5.43
C VAL A 121 -1.18 1.29 4.34
N VAL A 122 -1.11 0.00 4.65
CA VAL A 122 -1.53 -1.07 3.76
C VAL A 122 -2.93 -1.52 4.16
N THR A 123 -3.92 -1.24 3.31
CA THR A 123 -5.31 -1.64 3.53
C THR A 123 -5.64 -2.86 2.69
N PHE A 124 -6.03 -3.95 3.33
CA PHE A 124 -6.48 -5.16 2.64
C PHE A 124 -7.99 -5.12 2.40
N ASP A 125 -8.44 -5.59 1.24
CA ASP A 125 -9.87 -5.83 1.01
C ASP A 125 -10.37 -6.87 2.02
N LYS A 126 -11.60 -6.70 2.51
CA LYS A 126 -12.21 -7.59 3.51
C LYS A 126 -12.34 -9.05 3.04
N SER A 127 -12.30 -9.29 1.74
CA SER A 127 -12.31 -10.64 1.15
C SER A 127 -10.96 -11.36 1.25
N VAL A 128 -9.87 -10.64 1.56
CA VAL A 128 -8.51 -11.20 1.69
C VAL A 128 -8.36 -11.87 3.04
N THR A 129 -8.06 -13.17 3.04
CA THR A 129 -7.92 -13.96 4.27
C THR A 129 -6.65 -13.58 5.05
N PRO A 130 -6.57 -13.90 6.36
CA PRO A 130 -5.34 -13.65 7.14
C PRO A 130 -4.10 -14.29 6.53
N GLU A 131 -4.20 -15.51 6.00
CA GLU A 131 -3.10 -16.23 5.35
C GLU A 131 -2.66 -15.53 4.06
N GLN A 132 -3.61 -15.03 3.28
CA GLN A 132 -3.32 -14.24 2.08
C GLN A 132 -2.64 -12.91 2.43
N ARG A 133 -3.06 -12.24 3.51
CA ARG A 133 -2.43 -10.98 3.97
C ARG A 133 -0.98 -11.20 4.37
N ASP A 134 -0.72 -12.25 5.14
CA ASP A 134 0.65 -12.62 5.53
C ASP A 134 1.51 -12.93 4.29
N ALA A 135 0.98 -13.73 3.36
CA ALA A 135 1.65 -14.06 2.11
C ALA A 135 1.95 -12.82 1.26
N ILE A 136 0.95 -11.93 1.06
CA ILE A 136 1.10 -10.67 0.33
C ILE A 136 2.15 -9.80 1.01
N GLY A 137 2.11 -9.65 2.34
CA GLY A 137 3.08 -8.87 3.09
C GLY A 137 4.52 -9.33 2.86
N LYS A 138 4.75 -10.64 2.86
CA LYS A 138 6.07 -11.24 2.57
C LYS A 138 6.54 -10.96 1.14
N ILE A 139 5.66 -11.10 0.15
CA ILE A 139 6.00 -10.82 -1.25
C ILE A 139 6.24 -9.31 -1.44
N MET A 140 5.40 -8.45 -0.85
CA MET A 140 5.56 -7.00 -0.97
C MET A 140 6.84 -6.49 -0.31
N GLY A 141 7.37 -7.16 0.71
CA GLY A 141 8.71 -6.89 1.24
C GLY A 141 9.84 -7.13 0.22
N ALA A 142 9.66 -8.03 -0.75
CA ALA A 142 10.59 -8.21 -1.85
C ALA A 142 10.35 -7.19 -2.98
N VAL A 143 9.11 -6.77 -3.19
CA VAL A 143 8.77 -5.70 -4.15
C VAL A 143 9.32 -4.36 -3.68
N TYR A 144 9.14 -4.04 -2.40
CA TYR A 144 9.64 -2.81 -1.78
C TYR A 144 10.67 -3.13 -0.69
N PRO A 145 11.92 -3.38 -1.04
CA PRO A 145 12.99 -3.69 -0.07
C PRO A 145 13.48 -2.41 0.62
N VAL A 146 12.60 -1.77 1.38
CA VAL A 146 12.80 -0.48 2.04
C VAL A 146 12.38 -0.53 3.50
N GLU A 147 12.84 0.43 4.29
CA GLU A 147 12.42 0.65 5.66
C GLU A 147 11.34 1.74 5.71
N TRP A 148 10.27 1.53 6.47
CA TRP A 148 9.22 2.51 6.70
C TRP A 148 9.34 3.11 8.10
N GLY A 149 9.39 4.41 8.21
CA GLY A 149 9.36 5.13 9.48
C GLY A 149 8.05 4.87 10.25
N SER A 150 6.95 4.69 9.51
CA SER A 150 5.68 4.20 10.06
C SER A 150 5.03 3.22 9.09
N PHE A 151 4.73 2.02 9.57
CA PHE A 151 3.99 0.99 8.83
C PHE A 151 2.73 0.61 9.61
N LYS A 152 1.57 0.74 8.96
CA LYS A 152 0.28 0.36 9.52
C LYS A 152 -0.48 -0.54 8.57
N THR A 153 -1.33 -1.41 9.09
CA THR A 153 -2.27 -2.21 8.30
C THR A 153 -3.71 -1.85 8.67
N ALA A 154 -4.61 -1.94 7.71
CA ALA A 154 -6.03 -1.71 7.88
C ALA A 154 -6.84 -2.68 7.01
N GLU A 155 -8.15 -2.68 7.19
CA GLU A 155 -9.12 -3.41 6.37
C GLU A 155 -10.16 -2.43 5.83
N GLY A 156 -10.58 -2.65 4.60
CA GLY A 156 -11.63 -1.85 3.95
C GLY A 156 -12.33 -2.63 2.85
N THR A 157 -13.40 -2.10 2.34
CA THR A 157 -14.06 -2.63 1.13
C THR A 157 -13.43 -1.97 -0.09
N MET A 158 -12.88 -2.76 -1.00
CA MET A 158 -12.15 -2.23 -2.15
C MET A 158 -12.88 -2.52 -3.46
N GLU A 159 -13.26 -1.45 -4.13
CA GLU A 159 -13.68 -1.46 -5.53
C GLU A 159 -12.45 -1.22 -6.42
N TRP A 160 -12.35 -1.93 -7.54
CA TRP A 160 -11.21 -1.83 -8.45
C TRP A 160 -11.64 -2.14 -9.88
N THR A 161 -11.37 -1.23 -10.80
CA THR A 161 -11.73 -1.37 -12.22
C THR A 161 -10.63 -0.80 -13.10
N ALA A 162 -10.16 -1.60 -14.04
CA ALA A 162 -9.26 -1.16 -15.10
C ALA A 162 -9.98 -1.25 -16.45
N GLY A 163 -10.23 -0.11 -17.05
CA GLY A 163 -10.73 0.01 -18.42
C GLY A 163 -9.66 0.56 -19.36
N LYS A 164 -9.98 0.62 -20.65
CA LYS A 164 -9.07 1.13 -21.68
C LYS A 164 -8.78 2.62 -21.50
N ASP A 165 -9.82 3.42 -21.24
CA ASP A 165 -9.71 4.87 -21.20
C ASP A 165 -9.69 5.43 -19.77
N THR A 166 -10.19 4.64 -18.80
CA THR A 166 -10.22 5.00 -17.39
C THR A 166 -9.88 3.80 -16.52
N ALA A 167 -9.15 4.04 -15.44
CA ALA A 167 -8.95 3.08 -14.38
C ALA A 167 -9.25 3.75 -13.04
N TRP A 168 -9.92 3.04 -12.14
CA TRP A 168 -10.26 3.62 -10.84
C TRP A 168 -10.34 2.58 -9.74
N ALA A 169 -10.07 3.03 -8.54
CA ALA A 169 -10.25 2.23 -7.33
C ALA A 169 -10.76 3.12 -6.19
N LYS A 170 -11.54 2.52 -5.28
CA LYS A 170 -12.10 3.17 -4.10
C LYS A 170 -11.99 2.27 -2.89
N LEU A 171 -11.62 2.85 -1.76
CA LEU A 171 -11.75 2.24 -0.45
C LEU A 171 -12.96 2.81 0.27
N ASP A 172 -13.85 1.92 0.72
CA ASP A 172 -15.08 2.24 1.43
C ASP A 172 -15.96 3.26 0.67
N GLY A 173 -16.09 3.04 -0.65
CA GLY A 173 -16.82 3.93 -1.54
C GLY A 173 -16.18 5.31 -1.72
N GLY A 174 -14.87 5.41 -1.55
CA GLY A 174 -14.10 6.66 -1.64
C GLY A 174 -13.98 7.44 -0.32
N LYS A 175 -14.60 6.96 0.77
CA LYS A 175 -14.51 7.64 2.08
C LYS A 175 -13.11 7.55 2.69
N THR A 176 -12.41 6.45 2.47
CA THR A 176 -11.05 6.21 2.97
C THR A 176 -9.99 6.64 1.97
N ALA A 177 -10.13 6.22 0.72
CA ALA A 177 -9.23 6.63 -0.37
C ALA A 177 -9.93 6.45 -1.73
N GLU A 178 -9.47 7.24 -2.71
CA GLU A 178 -9.94 7.17 -4.09
C GLU A 178 -8.79 7.48 -5.05
N VAL A 179 -8.71 6.70 -6.14
CA VAL A 179 -7.88 6.99 -7.31
C VAL A 179 -8.73 6.84 -8.55
N LYS A 180 -8.66 7.82 -9.45
CA LYS A 180 -9.21 7.74 -10.79
C LYS A 180 -8.20 8.26 -11.79
N LEU A 181 -7.83 7.42 -12.72
CA LEU A 181 -6.91 7.71 -13.81
C LEU A 181 -7.68 7.87 -15.11
N HIS A 182 -7.18 8.72 -15.99
CA HIS A 182 -7.74 8.92 -17.32
C HIS A 182 -6.65 8.87 -18.39
N ARG A 183 -6.93 8.20 -19.50
CA ARG A 183 -6.04 8.15 -20.64
C ARG A 183 -5.88 9.55 -21.25
N PRO A 184 -4.67 10.03 -21.54
CA PRO A 184 -4.49 11.33 -22.19
C PRO A 184 -5.24 11.42 -23.51
N GLU A 185 -5.93 12.52 -23.77
CA GLU A 185 -6.68 12.74 -25.02
C GLU A 185 -5.79 12.60 -26.26
N THR A 186 -4.53 13.03 -26.18
CA THR A 186 -3.54 12.88 -27.23
C THR A 186 -3.26 11.41 -27.57
N ALA A 187 -3.38 10.51 -26.61
CA ALA A 187 -3.27 9.08 -26.83
C ALA A 187 -4.58 8.48 -27.35
N ALA A 188 -5.75 9.06 -27.00
CA ALA A 188 -7.07 8.60 -27.45
C ALA A 188 -7.29 8.81 -28.96
N ASN A 189 -6.64 9.81 -29.56
CA ASN A 189 -6.82 10.19 -30.97
C ASN A 189 -6.01 9.35 -31.98
N GLY A 190 -5.66 8.13 -31.65
CA GLY A 190 -5.25 7.14 -32.65
C GLY A 190 -3.87 6.52 -32.51
N ALA A 191 -3.02 7.01 -31.60
CA ALA A 191 -1.65 6.49 -31.47
C ALA A 191 -1.51 5.29 -30.52
N GLY A 192 -2.56 4.93 -29.78
CA GLY A 192 -2.49 3.90 -28.75
C GLY A 192 -2.09 4.48 -27.37
N ASP A 193 -1.64 3.63 -26.46
CA ASP A 193 -1.23 4.03 -25.12
C ASP A 193 0.14 4.71 -25.12
N VAL A 194 0.33 5.71 -24.28
CA VAL A 194 1.67 6.23 -23.97
C VAL A 194 2.28 5.31 -22.93
N VAL A 195 3.33 4.58 -23.33
CA VAL A 195 3.95 3.56 -22.46
C VAL A 195 5.44 3.80 -22.32
N ILE A 196 5.90 3.93 -21.07
CA ILE A 196 7.32 3.96 -20.74
C ILE A 196 7.78 2.51 -20.53
N LYS A 197 8.69 2.03 -21.37
CA LYS A 197 9.24 0.67 -21.28
C LYS A 197 10.67 0.69 -20.74
N ASN A 198 11.13 -0.49 -20.32
CA ASN A 198 12.48 -0.70 -19.77
C ASN A 198 12.76 0.08 -18.48
N LEU A 199 11.71 0.54 -17.81
CA LEU A 199 11.80 1.14 -16.51
C LEU A 199 11.51 0.07 -15.46
N LYS A 200 12.37 -0.02 -14.45
CA LYS A 200 12.19 -0.98 -13.36
C LYS A 200 11.12 -0.49 -12.38
N TYR A 201 10.21 -1.38 -12.00
CA TYR A 201 9.27 -1.11 -10.93
C TYR A 201 9.84 -1.66 -9.61
N TRP A 202 10.44 -0.81 -8.82
CA TRP A 202 11.04 -1.14 -7.51
C TRP A 202 11.90 -2.43 -7.55
N GLY A 203 11.60 -3.42 -6.69
CA GLY A 203 12.29 -4.70 -6.63
C GLY A 203 11.89 -5.71 -7.71
N THR A 204 10.88 -5.41 -8.55
CA THR A 204 10.39 -6.37 -9.54
C THR A 204 11.26 -6.39 -10.79
N PRO A 205 11.65 -7.57 -11.29
CA PRO A 205 12.51 -7.66 -12.47
C PRO A 205 11.74 -7.48 -13.78
N ARG A 206 10.42 -7.66 -13.78
CA ARG A 206 9.58 -7.67 -14.99
C ARG A 206 8.31 -6.86 -14.80
N ASN A 207 7.96 -6.09 -15.82
CA ASN A 207 6.68 -5.42 -15.94
C ASN A 207 6.29 -5.24 -17.41
N THR A 208 5.02 -4.92 -17.65
CA THR A 208 4.50 -4.68 -19.01
C THR A 208 4.82 -3.30 -19.56
N GLY A 209 5.45 -2.44 -18.78
CA GLY A 209 5.64 -1.02 -18.99
C GLY A 209 4.68 -0.19 -18.15
N PHE A 210 4.95 1.09 -18.08
CA PHE A 210 4.18 2.08 -17.35
C PHE A 210 3.25 2.77 -18.33
N VAL A 211 1.97 2.40 -18.33
CA VAL A 211 0.96 3.06 -19.16
C VAL A 211 0.59 4.37 -18.50
N LEU A 212 0.95 5.49 -19.12
CA LEU A 212 0.68 6.83 -18.59
C LEU A 212 -0.82 7.12 -18.60
N MET A 213 -1.38 7.35 -17.44
CA MET A 213 -2.76 7.75 -17.22
C MET A 213 -2.79 8.78 -16.07
N PRO A 214 -2.65 10.07 -16.36
CA PRO A 214 -2.72 11.11 -15.33
C PRO A 214 -3.95 10.96 -14.44
N ASN A 215 -3.83 11.29 -13.15
CA ASN A 215 -4.98 11.17 -12.28
C ASN A 215 -5.96 12.33 -12.46
N GLU A 216 -7.25 12.04 -12.45
CA GLU A 216 -8.33 13.01 -12.26
C GLU A 216 -8.49 13.32 -10.77
N ILE A 217 -8.24 12.32 -9.93
CA ILE A 217 -8.20 12.42 -8.49
C ILE A 217 -7.30 11.32 -7.92
N GLU A 218 -6.54 11.72 -6.93
CA GLU A 218 -5.82 10.89 -5.98
C GLU A 218 -6.10 11.43 -4.58
N ALA A 219 -6.75 10.65 -3.73
CA ALA A 219 -7.12 11.10 -2.39
C ALA A 219 -6.93 10.00 -1.34
N TYR A 220 -6.48 10.42 -0.16
CA TYR A 220 -6.46 9.63 1.06
C TYR A 220 -7.02 10.51 2.19
N HIS A 221 -8.12 10.08 2.80
CA HIS A 221 -8.87 10.86 3.77
C HIS A 221 -8.75 10.35 5.20
N ALA A 222 -8.14 9.18 5.41
CA ALA A 222 -8.08 8.55 6.72
C ALA A 222 -6.88 9.01 7.55
N GLY A 223 -7.02 8.89 8.89
CA GLY A 223 -5.96 9.17 9.83
C GLY A 223 -5.63 10.66 9.96
N ASP A 224 -4.39 10.93 10.34
CA ASP A 224 -3.85 12.26 10.65
C ASP A 224 -3.04 12.90 9.51
N LYS A 225 -2.95 12.21 8.36
CA LYS A 225 -2.16 12.64 7.20
C LYS A 225 -2.98 12.58 5.90
N PRO A 226 -4.17 13.23 5.83
CA PRO A 226 -4.96 13.23 4.62
C PRO A 226 -4.28 14.05 3.52
N PHE A 227 -4.57 13.68 2.27
CA PHE A 227 -4.14 14.44 1.09
C PHE A 227 -5.06 14.21 -0.09
N GLU A 228 -5.08 15.18 -1.02
CA GLU A 228 -5.78 15.10 -2.29
C GLU A 228 -4.98 15.83 -3.37
N TYR A 229 -4.84 15.18 -4.54
CA TYR A 229 -4.21 15.77 -5.73
C TYR A 229 -5.05 15.49 -6.96
N LYS A 230 -4.95 16.39 -7.94
CA LYS A 230 -5.64 16.31 -9.23
C LYS A 230 -4.71 16.72 -10.36
N GLY A 231 -4.79 16.02 -11.49
CA GLY A 231 -3.98 16.35 -12.67
C GLY A 231 -2.48 16.03 -12.49
N THR A 232 -2.14 15.22 -11.51
CA THR A 232 -0.77 14.78 -11.25
C THR A 232 -0.52 13.41 -11.89
N ASN A 233 0.64 12.80 -11.61
CA ASN A 233 1.05 11.58 -12.26
C ASN A 233 0.17 10.39 -11.88
N GLY A 234 -0.04 9.51 -12.86
CA GLY A 234 -0.67 8.21 -12.67
C GLY A 234 -0.22 7.22 -13.72
N PHE A 235 -0.16 5.96 -13.34
CA PHE A 235 0.21 4.84 -14.20
C PHE A 235 -0.66 3.61 -13.96
N MET A 236 -0.90 2.87 -15.04
CA MET A 236 -1.27 1.47 -14.95
C MET A 236 -0.01 0.63 -15.17
N ILE A 237 0.29 -0.26 -14.23
CA ILE A 237 1.48 -1.10 -14.27
C ILE A 237 1.08 -2.54 -13.94
N THR A 238 1.49 -3.50 -14.77
CA THR A 238 1.41 -4.92 -14.40
C THR A 238 2.81 -5.46 -14.22
N PHE A 239 3.12 -5.95 -13.04
CA PHE A 239 4.41 -6.53 -12.72
C PHE A 239 4.32 -8.04 -12.48
N ASP A 240 5.47 -8.68 -12.59
CA ASP A 240 5.65 -10.10 -12.31
C ASP A 240 6.93 -10.31 -11.48
N ILE A 241 6.81 -11.07 -10.39
CA ILE A 241 7.93 -11.42 -9.50
C ILE A 241 7.73 -12.83 -8.94
N THR A 242 8.84 -13.53 -8.75
CA THR A 242 8.87 -14.88 -8.17
C THR A 242 9.93 -14.99 -7.08
N SER A 243 9.87 -16.04 -6.28
CA SER A 243 10.89 -16.36 -5.27
C SER A 243 12.31 -16.46 -5.86
N LYS A 244 12.43 -16.81 -7.13
CA LYS A 244 13.71 -16.94 -7.85
C LYS A 244 14.36 -15.60 -8.19
N ASP A 245 13.58 -14.55 -8.21
CA ASP A 245 14.05 -13.20 -8.53
C ASP A 245 14.70 -12.49 -7.32
N VAL A 246 14.49 -13.03 -6.12
CA VAL A 246 15.01 -12.45 -4.88
C VAL A 246 16.34 -13.12 -4.52
N PRO A 247 17.45 -12.36 -4.46
CA PRO A 247 18.74 -12.94 -4.06
C PRO A 247 18.62 -13.65 -2.70
N PRO A 248 19.35 -14.76 -2.50
CA PRO A 248 19.48 -15.37 -1.19
C PRO A 248 19.91 -14.32 -0.15
N ALA A 249 19.35 -14.38 1.06
CA ALA A 249 19.82 -13.54 2.15
C ALA A 249 21.33 -13.75 2.31
N ALA A 250 22.11 -12.68 2.37
CA ALA A 250 23.53 -12.82 2.73
C ALA A 250 23.61 -13.53 4.09
N PRO A 251 24.54 -14.49 4.27
CA PRO A 251 24.71 -15.14 5.55
C PRO A 251 24.95 -14.05 6.62
N ALA A 252 24.25 -14.18 7.75
CA ALA A 252 24.46 -13.29 8.87
C ALA A 252 25.96 -13.27 9.19
N LYS A 253 26.57 -12.10 9.20
CA LYS A 253 27.97 -11.98 9.66
C LYS A 253 27.99 -12.47 11.10
N ALA A 254 28.71 -13.58 11.33
CA ALA A 254 28.98 -14.03 12.69
C ALA A 254 29.67 -12.87 13.44
N SER A 255 29.02 -12.38 14.48
CA SER A 255 29.55 -11.38 15.41
C SER A 255 30.54 -12.01 16.36
#